data_126cc33de7c781e16a8d558e4f0fd685
#
_entry.id   126cc33de7c781e16a8d558e4f0fd685
#
_cell.length_a   1.000
_cell.length_b   1.000
_cell.length_c   1.000
_cell.angle_alpha   90.00
_cell.angle_beta   90.00
_cell.angle_gamma   90.00
#
_symmetry.space_group_name_H-M   'P 1'
#
loop_
_entity.id
_entity.type
_entity.pdbx_description
1 polymer ?
#
loop_
_entity_poly.entity_id
_entity_poly.type
_entity_poly.pdbx_seq_one_letter_code
_entity_poly.pdbx_strand_id
1 'polypeptide(L)'
;MKRTHKSIINVIASVGTNAIILITAFIVQKALVATMGADYNGINGLFSSIISMMSLADLGIGTAIIYHMYQPVVERNTAMINTLLHFYKKCYIVISGVVLVIGVVVGLFLPMLVGDVEIPDSIYLIYVLFLLDCLCSYFLAYKKSLLYADMMNYIPDTIYFVTYLVQNALQVYVLIAFHSFILFLIVKTLGKIVSNLLISVYISRKYPFTREKQVGPVPEEIKSDIVTKVKGLLCHKLGKMLVTGSDSIVITGVLGLGVMNLYTNYHLIIGGITALLNRIFETLTNSVGNFLLDSSKERNREVYQKIDFLNFWCFGCVAVGMYAVMQPMVTLWLGEDFLFDKTVLFVLVVNFYMEGMRASVNTFKEAAGIFHEDRRIPLVEAALNLTVSIVLAKLMGATGVFLGTILSSLVVYLYSYPKYVCKPLFGMHYSQYVGQTLRHLLVLLAILGVTEAGIRHMAGWNPWLQILTGGVVAVLVFHAVFLLLYGKSDEMKYYVGLVKSKFLR
;
A
#
# COMPACT_ATOMS: atom_id res chain seq x y z
N MET A 1 12.58 15.73 26.22
CA MET A 1 12.07 16.69 25.24
C MET A 1 12.74 16.61 23.85
N LYS A 2 14.08 16.50 23.71
CA LYS A 2 14.76 16.50 22.40
C LYS A 2 14.41 15.32 21.47
N ARG A 3 14.11 14.10 21.98
CA ARG A 3 13.75 12.94 21.15
C ARG A 3 12.35 13.06 20.53
N THR A 4 11.38 13.52 21.31
CA THR A 4 9.98 13.70 20.83
C THR A 4 9.88 14.78 19.76
N HIS A 5 10.64 15.88 19.88
CA HIS A 5 10.65 16.95 18.88
C HIS A 5 11.24 16.49 17.54
N LYS A 6 12.34 15.72 17.56
CA LYS A 6 12.92 15.12 16.35
C LYS A 6 11.97 14.12 15.69
N SER A 7 11.25 13.32 16.48
CA SER A 7 10.26 12.38 15.98
C SER A 7 9.11 13.09 15.26
N ILE A 8 8.59 14.19 15.81
CA ILE A 8 7.52 14.99 15.18
C ILE A 8 8.00 15.61 13.87
N ILE A 9 9.22 16.18 13.82
CA ILE A 9 9.78 16.74 12.59
C ILE A 9 9.91 15.66 11.51
N ASN A 10 10.39 14.46 11.86
CA ASN A 10 10.52 13.35 10.91
C ASN A 10 9.16 12.90 10.37
N VAL A 11 8.13 12.86 11.21
CA VAL A 11 6.76 12.52 10.76
C VAL A 11 6.22 13.59 9.81
N ILE A 12 6.36 14.89 10.15
CA ILE A 12 5.91 15.99 9.29
C ILE A 12 6.65 15.97 7.95
N ALA A 13 7.98 15.77 7.96
CA ALA A 13 8.78 15.68 6.75
C ALA A 13 8.35 14.48 5.89
N SER A 14 8.12 13.31 6.48
CA SER A 14 7.66 12.12 5.77
C SER A 14 6.27 12.31 5.16
N VAL A 15 5.33 12.89 5.91
CA VAL A 15 3.98 13.19 5.42
C VAL A 15 4.04 14.21 4.28
N GLY A 16 4.84 15.27 4.43
CA GLY A 16 5.03 16.28 3.39
C GLY A 16 5.63 15.70 2.11
N THR A 17 6.65 14.86 2.23
CA THR A 17 7.26 14.16 1.08
C THR A 17 6.23 13.26 0.37
N ASN A 18 5.46 12.46 1.11
CA ASN A 18 4.45 11.60 0.51
C ASN A 18 3.32 12.41 -0.15
N ALA A 19 2.91 13.55 0.42
CA ALA A 19 1.93 14.43 -0.20
C ALA A 19 2.43 14.98 -1.54
N ILE A 20 3.70 15.41 -1.63
CA ILE A 20 4.31 15.89 -2.89
C ILE A 20 4.38 14.75 -3.92
N ILE A 21 4.77 13.55 -3.51
CA ILE A 21 4.78 12.36 -4.38
C ILE A 21 3.38 12.10 -4.94
N LEU A 22 2.36 12.15 -4.10
CA LEU A 22 0.97 11.94 -4.53
C LEU A 22 0.49 13.02 -5.49
N ILE A 23 0.73 14.31 -5.19
CA ILE A 23 0.38 15.43 -6.09
C ILE A 23 1.08 15.26 -7.45
N THR A 24 2.36 14.89 -7.44
CA THR A 24 3.12 14.66 -8.66
C THR A 24 2.54 13.49 -9.47
N ALA A 25 2.12 12.41 -8.80
CA ALA A 25 1.46 11.29 -9.46
C ALA A 25 0.12 11.70 -10.11
N PHE A 26 -0.67 12.57 -9.47
CA PHE A 26 -1.89 13.14 -10.07
C PHE A 26 -1.60 13.96 -11.33
N ILE A 27 -0.53 14.75 -11.32
CA ILE A 27 -0.13 15.56 -12.50
C ILE A 27 0.27 14.65 -13.66
N VAL A 28 1.11 13.63 -13.39
CA VAL A 28 1.57 12.66 -14.40
C VAL A 28 0.38 11.88 -14.96
N GLN A 29 -0.53 11.42 -14.09
CA GLN A 29 -1.72 10.70 -14.49
C GLN A 29 -2.64 11.55 -15.39
N LYS A 30 -2.86 12.82 -15.02
CA LYS A 30 -3.64 13.76 -15.86
C LYS A 30 -2.98 13.96 -17.22
N ALA A 31 -1.67 14.17 -17.25
CA ALA A 31 -0.94 14.32 -18.50
C ALA A 31 -1.05 13.07 -19.38
N LEU A 32 -0.90 11.86 -18.78
CA LEU A 32 -1.03 10.58 -19.49
C LEU A 32 -2.42 10.43 -20.12
N VAL A 33 -3.47 10.63 -19.34
CA VAL A 33 -4.86 10.50 -19.83
C VAL A 33 -5.17 11.52 -20.92
N ALA A 34 -4.74 12.78 -20.73
CA ALA A 34 -5.02 13.87 -21.66
C ALA A 34 -4.29 13.74 -23.01
N THR A 35 -3.09 13.13 -23.01
CA THR A 35 -2.24 13.01 -24.22
C THR A 35 -2.38 11.66 -24.93
N MET A 36 -2.52 10.58 -24.17
CA MET A 36 -2.49 9.22 -24.69
C MET A 36 -3.87 8.53 -24.68
N GLY A 37 -4.82 9.04 -23.88
CA GLY A 37 -6.18 8.50 -23.82
C GLY A 37 -6.39 7.35 -22.85
N ALA A 38 -7.60 6.78 -22.91
CA ALA A 38 -8.12 5.80 -21.96
C ALA A 38 -7.40 4.44 -22.05
N ASP A 39 -7.13 3.96 -23.27
CA ASP A 39 -6.55 2.64 -23.50
C ASP A 39 -5.14 2.53 -22.93
N TYR A 40 -4.29 3.52 -23.19
CA TYR A 40 -2.96 3.59 -22.58
C TYR A 40 -3.00 3.69 -21.07
N ASN A 41 -3.97 4.39 -20.51
CA ASN A 41 -4.15 4.45 -19.06
C ASN A 41 -4.58 3.10 -18.47
N GLY A 42 -5.50 2.39 -19.14
CA GLY A 42 -5.89 1.04 -18.77
C GLY A 42 -4.71 0.07 -18.80
N ILE A 43 -3.92 0.11 -19.89
CA ILE A 43 -2.69 -0.70 -20.05
C ILE A 43 -1.67 -0.36 -18.95
N ASN A 44 -1.46 0.93 -18.67
CA ASN A 44 -0.54 1.37 -17.61
C ASN A 44 -0.97 0.82 -16.24
N GLY A 45 -2.26 0.87 -15.93
CA GLY A 45 -2.81 0.32 -14.70
C GLY A 45 -2.66 -1.20 -14.60
N LEU A 46 -3.05 -1.94 -15.66
CA LEU A 46 -2.91 -3.39 -15.72
C LEU A 46 -1.45 -3.83 -15.54
N PHE A 47 -0.54 -3.28 -16.37
CA PHE A 47 0.86 -3.71 -16.32
C PHE A 47 1.55 -3.26 -15.04
N SER A 48 1.22 -2.09 -14.48
CA SER A 48 1.69 -1.68 -13.16
C SER A 48 1.26 -2.67 -12.07
N SER A 49 0.02 -3.17 -12.11
CA SER A 49 -0.49 -4.16 -11.16
C SER A 49 0.21 -5.52 -11.33
N ILE A 50 0.36 -6.02 -12.57
CA ILE A 50 1.08 -7.26 -12.86
C ILE A 50 2.53 -7.17 -12.36
N ILE A 51 3.23 -6.08 -12.68
CA ILE A 51 4.61 -5.86 -12.26
C ILE A 51 4.73 -5.70 -10.74
N SER A 52 3.77 -5.03 -10.10
CA SER A 52 3.70 -4.97 -8.63
C SER A 52 3.56 -6.36 -8.02
N MET A 53 2.72 -7.21 -8.60
CA MET A 53 2.63 -8.62 -8.22
C MET A 53 3.94 -9.39 -8.39
N MET A 54 4.69 -9.13 -9.44
CA MET A 54 5.98 -9.78 -9.69
C MET A 54 7.10 -9.23 -8.81
N SER A 55 7.07 -7.96 -8.44
CA SER A 55 8.12 -7.30 -7.62
C SER A 55 8.17 -7.76 -6.17
N LEU A 56 7.30 -8.65 -5.74
CA LEU A 56 7.37 -9.29 -4.43
C LEU A 56 8.58 -10.18 -4.22
N ALA A 57 9.33 -10.35 -5.22
CA ALA A 57 10.60 -11.02 -5.10
C ALA A 57 11.51 -10.45 -3.99
N ASP A 58 11.25 -9.25 -3.47
CA ASP A 58 11.92 -8.73 -2.25
C ASP A 58 11.40 -9.36 -0.93
N LEU A 59 10.44 -10.23 -0.97
CA LEU A 59 9.85 -11.19 -0.01
C LEU A 59 10.32 -11.13 1.46
N GLY A 60 10.86 -9.97 1.91
CA GLY A 60 11.44 -9.81 3.24
C GLY A 60 12.92 -10.20 3.33
N ILE A 61 13.57 -10.60 2.23
CA ILE A 61 15.01 -10.86 2.21
C ILE A 61 15.78 -9.60 2.65
N GLY A 62 15.36 -8.42 2.16
CA GLY A 62 15.95 -7.15 2.55
C GLY A 62 15.91 -6.90 4.04
N THR A 63 14.75 -7.05 4.66
CA THR A 63 14.58 -6.85 6.10
C THR A 63 15.36 -7.87 6.93
N ALA A 64 15.37 -9.13 6.52
CA ALA A 64 16.15 -10.17 7.20
C ALA A 64 17.66 -9.91 7.14
N ILE A 65 18.17 -9.49 5.98
CA ILE A 65 19.61 -9.18 5.82
C ILE A 65 19.99 -7.90 6.57
N ILE A 66 19.17 -6.85 6.52
CA ILE A 66 19.38 -5.61 7.29
C ILE A 66 19.46 -5.92 8.78
N TYR A 67 18.60 -6.81 9.29
CA TYR A 67 18.64 -7.24 10.68
C TYR A 67 20.01 -7.83 11.06
N HIS A 68 20.56 -8.71 10.23
CA HIS A 68 21.88 -9.31 10.46
C HIS A 68 23.06 -8.36 10.20
N MET A 69 22.79 -7.19 9.56
CA MET A 69 23.82 -6.16 9.37
C MET A 69 23.98 -5.23 10.58
N TYR A 70 22.98 -5.10 11.46
CA TYR A 70 23.04 -4.15 12.58
C TYR A 70 24.25 -4.38 13.48
N GLN A 71 24.49 -5.62 13.93
CA GLN A 71 25.62 -5.94 14.81
C GLN A 71 26.97 -5.71 14.12
N PRO A 72 27.24 -6.24 12.90
CA PRO A 72 28.49 -5.96 12.18
C PRO A 72 28.73 -4.46 11.93
N VAL A 73 27.68 -3.66 11.70
CA VAL A 73 27.83 -2.21 11.51
C VAL A 73 28.25 -1.53 12.81
N VAL A 74 27.65 -1.88 13.95
CA VAL A 74 28.03 -1.35 15.27
C VAL A 74 29.47 -1.75 15.62
N GLU A 75 29.85 -3.01 15.35
CA GLU A 75 31.19 -3.56 15.61
C GLU A 75 32.23 -3.10 14.57
N ARG A 76 31.82 -2.39 13.51
CA ARG A 76 32.67 -1.99 12.37
C ARG A 76 33.35 -3.17 11.69
N ASN A 77 32.71 -4.35 11.68
CA ASN A 77 33.22 -5.55 11.04
C ASN A 77 32.96 -5.47 9.52
N THR A 78 33.84 -4.77 8.81
CA THR A 78 33.73 -4.52 7.36
C THR A 78 33.72 -5.81 6.53
N ALA A 79 34.44 -6.85 6.97
CA ALA A 79 34.48 -8.15 6.29
C ALA A 79 33.10 -8.82 6.31
N MET A 80 32.43 -8.87 7.47
CA MET A 80 31.11 -9.47 7.60
C MET A 80 30.06 -8.64 6.84
N ILE A 81 30.12 -7.30 6.93
CA ILE A 81 29.21 -6.41 6.17
C ILE A 81 29.34 -6.71 4.68
N ASN A 82 30.56 -6.82 4.15
CA ASN A 82 30.79 -7.07 2.73
C ASN A 82 30.31 -8.45 2.32
N THR A 83 30.50 -9.46 3.17
CA THR A 83 29.98 -10.82 3.00
C THR A 83 28.47 -10.85 2.86
N LEU A 84 27.75 -10.16 3.76
CA LEU A 84 26.28 -10.04 3.72
C LEU A 84 25.78 -9.26 2.49
N LEU A 85 26.47 -8.20 2.09
CA LEU A 85 26.14 -7.45 0.86
C LEU A 85 26.29 -8.33 -0.40
N HIS A 86 27.34 -9.13 -0.49
CA HIS A 86 27.54 -10.05 -1.61
C HIS A 86 26.52 -11.19 -1.62
N PHE A 87 26.14 -11.69 -0.44
CA PHE A 87 25.06 -12.66 -0.33
C PHE A 87 23.74 -12.05 -0.81
N TYR A 88 23.42 -10.84 -0.38
CA TYR A 88 22.22 -10.12 -0.81
C TYR A 88 22.22 -9.88 -2.33
N LYS A 89 23.35 -9.49 -2.90
CA LYS A 89 23.51 -9.38 -4.36
C LYS A 89 23.14 -10.68 -5.08
N LYS A 90 23.63 -11.84 -4.58
CA LYS A 90 23.30 -13.16 -5.15
C LYS A 90 21.81 -13.45 -5.04
N CYS A 91 21.19 -13.16 -3.89
CA CYS A 91 19.73 -13.29 -3.73
C CYS A 91 18.97 -12.46 -4.77
N TYR A 92 19.34 -11.19 -4.99
CA TYR A 92 18.68 -10.35 -5.98
C TYR A 92 18.87 -10.84 -7.42
N ILE A 93 20.02 -11.42 -7.77
CA ILE A 93 20.23 -12.02 -9.10
C ILE A 93 19.27 -13.21 -9.29
N VAL A 94 19.14 -14.09 -8.29
CA VAL A 94 18.20 -15.22 -8.35
C VAL A 94 16.75 -14.73 -8.47
N ILE A 95 16.38 -13.75 -7.65
CA ILE A 95 15.05 -13.13 -7.68
C ILE A 95 14.76 -12.52 -9.04
N SER A 96 15.70 -11.75 -9.60
CA SER A 96 15.55 -11.15 -10.94
C SER A 96 15.36 -12.22 -12.02
N GLY A 97 16.07 -13.35 -11.90
CA GLY A 97 15.89 -14.49 -12.79
C GLY A 97 14.50 -15.10 -12.69
N VAL A 98 13.98 -15.30 -11.47
CA VAL A 98 12.61 -15.79 -11.24
C VAL A 98 11.58 -14.82 -11.80
N VAL A 99 11.73 -13.52 -11.54
CA VAL A 99 10.84 -12.48 -12.08
C VAL A 99 10.87 -12.47 -13.61
N LEU A 100 12.04 -12.59 -14.21
CA LEU A 100 12.17 -12.67 -15.66
C LEU A 100 11.41 -13.89 -16.24
N VAL A 101 11.59 -15.07 -15.64
CA VAL A 101 10.88 -16.29 -16.09
C VAL A 101 9.36 -16.12 -15.96
N ILE A 102 8.88 -15.66 -14.80
CA ILE A 102 7.44 -15.37 -14.61
C ILE A 102 6.97 -14.34 -15.63
N GLY A 103 7.75 -13.26 -15.85
CA GLY A 103 7.43 -12.22 -16.82
C GLY A 103 7.31 -12.75 -18.25
N VAL A 104 8.21 -13.62 -18.68
CA VAL A 104 8.11 -14.27 -19.98
C VAL A 104 6.84 -15.12 -20.07
N VAL A 105 6.52 -15.92 -19.04
CA VAL A 105 5.29 -16.72 -19.00
C VAL A 105 4.05 -15.83 -19.09
N VAL A 106 3.96 -14.75 -18.31
CA VAL A 106 2.84 -13.79 -18.38
C VAL A 106 2.76 -13.16 -19.77
N GLY A 107 3.91 -12.86 -20.40
CA GLY A 107 4.00 -12.33 -21.75
C GLY A 107 3.30 -13.19 -22.79
N LEU A 108 3.25 -14.52 -22.62
CA LEU A 108 2.52 -15.44 -23.53
C LEU A 108 0.99 -15.29 -23.43
N PHE A 109 0.49 -14.77 -22.30
CA PHE A 109 -0.94 -14.59 -22.07
C PHE A 109 -1.42 -13.15 -22.31
N LEU A 110 -0.56 -12.24 -22.77
CA LEU A 110 -0.93 -10.83 -23.01
C LEU A 110 -2.14 -10.65 -23.93
N PRO A 111 -2.29 -11.35 -25.06
CA PRO A 111 -3.47 -11.20 -25.91
C PRO A 111 -4.77 -11.55 -25.17
N MET A 112 -4.72 -12.57 -24.31
CA MET A 112 -5.88 -12.98 -23.51
C MET A 112 -6.22 -11.96 -22.42
N LEU A 113 -5.20 -11.28 -21.85
CA LEU A 113 -5.37 -10.32 -20.77
C LEU A 113 -5.81 -8.95 -21.27
N VAL A 114 -5.27 -8.50 -22.40
CA VAL A 114 -5.51 -7.14 -22.92
C VAL A 114 -6.70 -7.10 -23.88
N GLY A 115 -7.00 -8.23 -24.55
CA GLY A 115 -8.02 -8.30 -25.58
C GLY A 115 -7.64 -7.56 -26.86
N ASP A 116 -8.64 -7.29 -27.70
CA ASP A 116 -8.46 -6.54 -28.94
C ASP A 116 -8.43 -5.03 -28.63
N VAL A 117 -7.22 -4.46 -28.59
CA VAL A 117 -6.98 -3.04 -28.35
C VAL A 117 -6.31 -2.45 -29.58
N GLU A 118 -6.92 -1.42 -30.14
CA GLU A 118 -6.40 -0.67 -31.28
C GLU A 118 -5.52 0.50 -30.78
N ILE A 119 -4.25 0.19 -30.43
CA ILE A 119 -3.24 1.23 -30.15
C ILE A 119 -2.10 1.14 -31.17
N PRO A 120 -1.48 2.28 -31.53
CA PRO A 120 -0.38 2.31 -32.48
C PRO A 120 0.87 1.55 -32.02
N ASP A 121 1.13 1.53 -30.71
CA ASP A 121 2.29 0.89 -30.13
C ASP A 121 2.10 -0.61 -29.90
N SER A 122 3.17 -1.40 -30.06
CA SER A 122 3.15 -2.83 -29.75
C SER A 122 2.96 -3.09 -28.25
N ILE A 123 1.90 -3.81 -27.87
CA ILE A 123 1.63 -4.22 -26.49
C ILE A 123 2.81 -5.01 -25.89
N TYR A 124 3.47 -5.85 -26.70
CA TYR A 124 4.65 -6.60 -26.26
C TYR A 124 5.82 -5.68 -25.94
N LEU A 125 6.06 -4.61 -26.73
CA LEU A 125 7.10 -3.65 -26.46
C LEU A 125 6.82 -2.89 -25.15
N ILE A 126 5.58 -2.45 -24.96
CA ILE A 126 5.13 -1.79 -23.71
C ILE A 126 5.38 -2.72 -22.52
N TYR A 127 4.93 -3.97 -22.61
CA TYR A 127 5.11 -4.95 -21.54
C TYR A 127 6.59 -5.22 -21.22
N VAL A 128 7.43 -5.38 -22.25
CA VAL A 128 8.88 -5.56 -22.07
C VAL A 128 9.51 -4.37 -21.34
N LEU A 129 9.11 -3.14 -21.65
CA LEU A 129 9.59 -1.95 -20.94
C LEU A 129 9.16 -1.96 -19.46
N PHE A 130 7.94 -2.37 -19.15
CA PHE A 130 7.50 -2.55 -17.76
C PHE A 130 8.29 -3.65 -17.04
N LEU A 131 8.56 -4.76 -17.71
CA LEU A 131 9.37 -5.84 -17.15
C LEU A 131 10.82 -5.39 -16.92
N LEU A 132 11.41 -4.66 -17.86
CA LEU A 132 12.74 -4.05 -17.73
C LEU A 132 12.78 -3.05 -16.56
N ASP A 133 11.76 -2.20 -16.39
CA ASP A 133 11.65 -1.28 -15.24
C ASP A 133 11.66 -2.05 -13.91
N CYS A 134 10.96 -3.18 -13.85
CA CYS A 134 10.97 -4.07 -12.68
C CYS A 134 12.37 -4.65 -12.42
N LEU A 135 12.99 -5.24 -13.44
CA LEU A 135 14.33 -5.86 -13.31
C LEU A 135 15.39 -4.81 -12.93
N CYS A 136 15.32 -3.60 -13.51
CA CYS A 136 16.21 -2.50 -13.18
C CYS A 136 16.02 -2.02 -11.72
N SER A 137 14.85 -2.25 -11.11
CA SER A 137 14.65 -1.92 -9.69
C SER A 137 15.53 -2.75 -8.74
N TYR A 138 15.91 -3.96 -9.16
CA TYR A 138 16.82 -4.82 -8.39
C TYR A 138 18.29 -4.49 -8.61
N PHE A 139 18.61 -3.78 -9.71
CA PHE A 139 20.00 -3.42 -10.04
C PHE A 139 20.57 -2.49 -8.98
N LEU A 140 21.65 -2.91 -8.32
CA LEU A 140 22.37 -2.19 -7.24
C LEU A 140 21.52 -1.90 -5.98
N ALA A 141 20.25 -2.31 -5.94
CA ALA A 141 19.36 -2.04 -4.80
C ALA A 141 19.85 -2.68 -3.49
N TYR A 142 20.60 -3.78 -3.56
CA TYR A 142 21.18 -4.45 -2.39
C TYR A 142 22.10 -3.54 -1.58
N LYS A 143 22.78 -2.57 -2.20
CA LYS A 143 23.70 -1.67 -1.50
C LYS A 143 22.99 -0.74 -0.51
N LYS A 144 21.78 -0.28 -0.81
CA LYS A 144 21.04 0.64 0.08
C LYS A 144 20.76 0.05 1.47
N SER A 145 20.76 -1.30 1.60
CA SER A 145 20.59 -1.97 2.87
C SER A 145 21.65 -1.60 3.92
N LEU A 146 22.87 -1.27 3.47
CA LEU A 146 23.92 -0.80 4.37
C LEU A 146 23.58 0.56 4.99
N LEU A 147 23.01 1.48 4.22
CA LEU A 147 22.56 2.78 4.76
C LEU A 147 21.40 2.62 5.75
N TYR A 148 20.51 1.67 5.50
CA TYR A 148 19.42 1.36 6.44
C TYR A 148 19.97 0.74 7.73
N ALA A 149 20.96 -0.16 7.65
CA ALA A 149 21.62 -0.72 8.82
C ALA A 149 22.42 0.31 9.62
N ASP A 150 23.01 1.30 8.94
CA ASP A 150 23.75 2.42 9.56
C ASP A 150 22.82 3.59 9.97
N MET A 151 21.49 3.38 10.00
CA MET A 151 20.46 4.36 10.37
C MET A 151 20.51 5.67 9.56
N MET A 152 20.96 5.60 8.30
CA MET A 152 21.07 6.74 7.38
C MET A 152 20.02 6.70 6.27
N ASN A 153 18.80 6.29 6.62
CA ASN A 153 17.67 6.11 5.68
C ASN A 153 17.36 7.40 4.92
N TYR A 154 17.59 8.57 5.54
CA TYR A 154 17.31 9.86 4.89
C TYR A 154 18.10 10.08 3.59
N ILE A 155 19.27 9.45 3.43
CA ILE A 155 20.08 9.62 2.22
C ILE A 155 19.45 8.94 0.99
N PRO A 156 19.18 7.62 1.00
CA PRO A 156 18.51 6.98 -0.14
C PRO A 156 17.11 7.56 -0.37
N ASP A 157 16.39 7.95 0.67
CA ASP A 157 15.06 8.54 0.55
C ASP A 157 15.11 9.92 -0.13
N THR A 158 16.09 10.76 0.23
CA THR A 158 16.28 12.07 -0.42
C THR A 158 16.71 11.93 -1.89
N ILE A 159 17.67 11.04 -2.19
CA ILE A 159 18.09 10.78 -3.56
C ILE A 159 16.90 10.29 -4.40
N TYR A 160 16.14 9.34 -3.87
CA TYR A 160 14.92 8.84 -4.51
C TYR A 160 13.92 9.96 -4.76
N PHE A 161 13.63 10.78 -3.76
CA PHE A 161 12.67 11.87 -3.87
C PHE A 161 13.04 12.88 -4.97
N VAL A 162 14.30 13.32 -4.99
CA VAL A 162 14.79 14.27 -6.01
C VAL A 162 14.75 13.65 -7.40
N THR A 163 15.26 12.43 -7.55
CA THR A 163 15.23 11.72 -8.84
C THR A 163 13.82 11.43 -9.32
N TYR A 164 12.89 11.11 -8.40
CA TYR A 164 11.48 10.92 -8.69
C TYR A 164 10.82 12.20 -9.24
N LEU A 165 11.07 13.35 -8.63
CA LEU A 165 10.53 14.63 -9.11
C LEU A 165 11.05 14.97 -10.53
N VAL A 166 12.36 14.83 -10.74
CA VAL A 166 12.98 15.07 -12.07
C VAL A 166 12.41 14.10 -13.11
N GLN A 167 12.31 12.81 -12.77
CA GLN A 167 11.73 11.79 -13.64
C GLN A 167 10.30 12.14 -14.04
N ASN A 168 9.43 12.50 -13.07
CA ASN A 168 8.05 12.82 -13.37
C ASN A 168 7.90 14.11 -14.18
N ALA A 169 8.73 15.13 -13.94
CA ALA A 169 8.76 16.33 -14.76
C ALA A 169 9.15 16.00 -16.22
N LEU A 170 10.16 15.15 -16.43
CA LEU A 170 10.55 14.67 -17.75
C LEU A 170 9.45 13.81 -18.40
N GLN A 171 8.76 12.97 -17.63
CA GLN A 171 7.63 12.17 -18.12
C GLN A 171 6.48 13.06 -18.61
N VAL A 172 6.10 14.09 -17.85
CA VAL A 172 5.08 15.06 -18.29
C VAL A 172 5.53 15.80 -19.55
N TYR A 173 6.79 16.25 -19.59
CA TYR A 173 7.34 16.90 -20.77
C TYR A 173 7.28 16.01 -22.02
N VAL A 174 7.70 14.74 -21.90
CA VAL A 174 7.68 13.78 -23.01
C VAL A 174 6.25 13.50 -23.49
N LEU A 175 5.30 13.36 -22.57
CA LEU A 175 3.89 13.16 -22.93
C LEU A 175 3.33 14.34 -23.72
N ILE A 176 3.60 15.57 -23.28
CA ILE A 176 3.07 16.79 -23.92
C ILE A 176 3.80 17.10 -25.25
N ALA A 177 5.15 16.96 -25.27
CA ALA A 177 5.94 17.37 -26.43
C ALA A 177 5.99 16.32 -27.55
N PHE A 178 6.01 15.02 -27.18
CA PHE A 178 6.23 13.92 -28.13
C PHE A 178 5.03 12.99 -28.29
N HIS A 179 4.01 13.08 -27.42
CA HIS A 179 2.83 12.20 -27.43
C HIS A 179 3.24 10.72 -27.51
N SER A 180 4.27 10.31 -26.73
CA SER A 180 4.86 8.98 -26.81
C SER A 180 4.85 8.27 -25.46
N PHE A 181 4.08 7.19 -25.40
CA PHE A 181 4.03 6.32 -24.21
C PHE A 181 5.32 5.51 -24.04
N ILE A 182 5.96 5.13 -25.14
CA ILE A 182 7.23 4.41 -25.12
C ILE A 182 8.34 5.27 -24.47
N LEU A 183 8.45 6.54 -24.87
CA LEU A 183 9.42 7.46 -24.25
C LEU A 183 9.11 7.72 -22.78
N PHE A 184 7.83 7.81 -22.42
CA PHE A 184 7.39 7.92 -21.03
C PHE A 184 7.90 6.74 -20.17
N LEU A 185 7.81 5.50 -20.68
CA LEU A 185 8.30 4.30 -19.99
C LEU A 185 9.83 4.25 -19.94
N ILE A 186 10.51 4.66 -20.99
CA ILE A 186 11.98 4.76 -21.03
C ILE A 186 12.46 5.75 -19.95
N VAL A 187 11.85 6.94 -19.85
CA VAL A 187 12.18 7.93 -18.82
C VAL A 187 11.95 7.36 -17.42
N LYS A 188 10.86 6.60 -17.21
CA LYS A 188 10.56 5.91 -15.95
C LYS A 188 11.69 4.97 -15.56
N THR A 189 12.10 4.11 -16.46
CA THR A 189 13.17 3.12 -16.23
C THR A 189 14.52 3.79 -16.00
N LEU A 190 14.87 4.80 -16.80
CA LEU A 190 16.12 5.57 -16.65
C LEU A 190 16.19 6.30 -15.31
N GLY A 191 15.09 6.92 -14.87
CA GLY A 191 15.01 7.57 -13.55
C GLY A 191 15.33 6.61 -12.40
N LYS A 192 14.81 5.39 -12.47
CA LYS A 192 15.10 4.33 -11.49
C LYS A 192 16.56 3.88 -11.51
N ILE A 193 17.13 3.70 -12.70
CA ILE A 193 18.56 3.35 -12.87
C ILE A 193 19.43 4.46 -12.29
N VAL A 194 19.16 5.73 -12.63
CA VAL A 194 19.92 6.89 -12.14
C VAL A 194 19.85 6.96 -10.60
N SER A 195 18.67 6.78 -10.00
CA SER A 195 18.52 6.76 -8.55
C SER A 195 19.39 5.68 -7.90
N ASN A 196 19.32 4.44 -8.39
CA ASN A 196 20.12 3.33 -7.87
C ASN A 196 21.63 3.55 -8.08
N LEU A 197 22.04 4.13 -9.20
CA LEU A 197 23.45 4.48 -9.47
C LEU A 197 23.96 5.56 -8.52
N LEU A 198 23.20 6.64 -8.29
CA LEU A 198 23.58 7.70 -7.36
C LEU A 198 23.75 7.17 -5.94
N ILE A 199 22.81 6.35 -5.47
CA ILE A 199 22.90 5.68 -4.16
C ILE A 199 24.15 4.77 -4.12
N SER A 200 24.39 3.97 -5.16
CA SER A 200 25.55 3.08 -5.24
C SER A 200 26.88 3.83 -5.23
N VAL A 201 26.97 4.95 -5.95
CA VAL A 201 28.17 5.81 -5.98
C VAL A 201 28.42 6.42 -4.60
N TYR A 202 27.36 6.94 -3.96
CA TYR A 202 27.46 7.48 -2.60
C TYR A 202 28.01 6.43 -1.63
N ILE A 203 27.43 5.22 -1.62
CA ILE A 203 27.85 4.12 -0.74
C ILE A 203 29.31 3.73 -1.02
N SER A 204 29.68 3.59 -2.29
CA SER A 204 31.04 3.19 -2.69
C SER A 204 32.10 4.25 -2.36
N ARG A 205 31.71 5.52 -2.19
CA ARG A 205 32.60 6.60 -1.71
C ARG A 205 32.69 6.61 -0.19
N LYS A 206 31.57 6.45 0.49
CA LYS A 206 31.51 6.49 1.97
C LYS A 206 32.06 5.23 2.62
N TYR A 207 31.86 4.06 1.98
CA TYR A 207 32.29 2.75 2.46
C TYR A 207 33.16 2.05 1.41
N PRO A 208 34.47 2.43 1.29
CA PRO A 208 35.36 1.92 0.24
C PRO A 208 35.50 0.40 0.23
N PHE A 209 35.39 -0.25 1.41
CA PHE A 209 35.46 -1.70 1.57
C PHE A 209 34.38 -2.46 0.76
N THR A 210 33.27 -1.80 0.41
CA THR A 210 32.21 -2.42 -0.41
C THR A 210 32.64 -2.70 -1.87
N ARG A 211 33.82 -2.27 -2.27
CA ARG A 211 34.43 -2.54 -3.59
C ARG A 211 35.27 -3.81 -3.60
N GLU A 212 35.59 -4.34 -2.44
CA GLU A 212 36.40 -5.56 -2.32
C GLU A 212 35.62 -6.75 -2.86
N LYS A 213 36.27 -7.55 -3.70
CA LYS A 213 35.66 -8.72 -4.34
C LYS A 213 35.86 -10.00 -3.55
N GLN A 214 36.91 -10.05 -2.70
CA GLN A 214 37.17 -11.19 -1.85
C GLN A 214 36.28 -11.11 -0.61
N VAL A 215 35.34 -12.04 -0.50
CA VAL A 215 34.40 -12.16 0.63
C VAL A 215 34.38 -13.60 1.11
N GLY A 216 34.32 -13.75 2.43
CA GLY A 216 34.16 -15.05 3.06
C GLY A 216 32.76 -15.65 2.82
N PRO A 217 32.54 -16.92 3.16
CA PRO A 217 31.21 -17.51 3.17
C PRO A 217 30.37 -16.92 4.28
N VAL A 218 29.05 -16.79 4.04
CA VAL A 218 28.11 -16.42 5.11
C VAL A 218 28.02 -17.58 6.09
N PRO A 219 28.11 -17.34 7.43
CA PRO A 219 27.90 -18.37 8.43
C PRO A 219 26.56 -19.10 8.24
N GLU A 220 26.58 -20.43 8.37
CA GLU A 220 25.39 -21.25 8.06
C GLU A 220 24.21 -20.95 9.00
N GLU A 221 24.47 -20.54 10.24
CA GLU A 221 23.45 -20.07 11.19
C GLU A 221 22.71 -18.85 10.67
N ILE A 222 23.42 -17.83 10.18
CA ILE A 222 22.84 -16.60 9.62
C ILE A 222 22.04 -16.94 8.36
N LYS A 223 22.55 -17.78 7.50
CA LYS A 223 21.88 -18.20 6.26
C LYS A 223 20.59 -18.97 6.56
N SER A 224 20.63 -19.90 7.52
CA SER A 224 19.46 -20.67 7.96
C SER A 224 18.39 -19.76 8.58
N ASP A 225 18.77 -18.79 9.41
CA ASP A 225 17.83 -17.82 10.01
C ASP A 225 17.19 -16.92 8.96
N ILE A 226 17.97 -16.40 7.99
CA ILE A 226 17.44 -15.62 6.86
C ILE A 226 16.41 -16.44 6.09
N VAL A 227 16.73 -17.69 5.73
CA VAL A 227 15.81 -18.56 4.97
C VAL A 227 14.54 -18.84 5.75
N THR A 228 14.63 -19.06 7.05
CA THR A 228 13.48 -19.32 7.94
C THR A 228 12.57 -18.09 8.03
N LYS A 229 13.14 -16.89 8.23
CA LYS A 229 12.39 -15.63 8.25
C LYS A 229 11.72 -15.35 6.92
N VAL A 230 12.42 -15.56 5.80
CA VAL A 230 11.87 -15.38 4.46
C VAL A 230 10.69 -16.31 4.20
N LYS A 231 10.83 -17.62 4.53
CA LYS A 231 9.72 -18.58 4.38
C LYS A 231 8.49 -18.21 5.20
N GLY A 232 8.66 -17.68 6.41
CA GLY A 232 7.56 -17.22 7.25
C GLY A 232 6.79 -16.04 6.65
N LEU A 233 7.50 -15.07 6.08
CA LEU A 233 6.92 -13.86 5.49
C LEU A 233 6.34 -14.10 4.09
N LEU A 234 6.84 -15.11 3.37
CA LEU A 234 6.48 -15.39 1.98
C LEU A 234 4.98 -15.57 1.78
N CYS A 235 4.36 -16.46 2.56
CA CYS A 235 2.93 -16.77 2.42
C CYS A 235 2.05 -15.54 2.65
N HIS A 236 2.38 -14.72 3.66
CA HIS A 236 1.63 -13.48 3.95
C HIS A 236 1.76 -12.45 2.84
N LYS A 237 2.99 -12.24 2.36
CA LYS A 237 3.25 -11.30 1.26
C LYS A 237 2.60 -11.75 -0.04
N LEU A 238 2.73 -13.03 -0.39
CA LEU A 238 2.09 -13.61 -1.56
C LEU A 238 0.55 -13.50 -1.48
N GLY A 239 -0.04 -13.86 -0.35
CA GLY A 239 -1.48 -13.77 -0.18
C GLY A 239 -2.00 -12.35 -0.33
N LYS A 240 -1.42 -11.39 0.40
CA LYS A 240 -1.81 -9.97 0.31
C LYS A 240 -1.74 -9.45 -1.11
N MET A 241 -0.69 -9.76 -1.82
CA MET A 241 -0.46 -9.35 -3.19
C MET A 241 -1.42 -9.97 -4.18
N LEU A 242 -1.68 -11.27 -4.06
CA LEU A 242 -2.64 -11.93 -4.92
C LEU A 242 -4.03 -11.30 -4.75
N VAL A 243 -4.43 -10.92 -3.53
CA VAL A 243 -5.68 -10.20 -3.29
C VAL A 243 -5.67 -8.83 -3.97
N THR A 244 -4.64 -8.01 -3.74
CA THR A 244 -4.62 -6.63 -4.29
C THR A 244 -4.38 -6.58 -5.80
N GLY A 245 -3.64 -7.52 -6.35
CA GLY A 245 -3.31 -7.54 -7.79
C GLY A 245 -4.34 -8.26 -8.65
N SER A 246 -5.07 -9.24 -8.07
CA SER A 246 -6.08 -10.00 -8.82
C SER A 246 -7.24 -9.15 -9.30
N ASP A 247 -7.63 -8.11 -8.56
CA ASP A 247 -8.71 -7.20 -8.98
C ASP A 247 -8.43 -6.59 -10.36
N SER A 248 -7.20 -6.10 -10.59
CA SER A 248 -6.80 -5.54 -11.89
C SER A 248 -6.84 -6.56 -13.03
N ILE A 249 -6.41 -7.80 -12.76
CA ILE A 249 -6.45 -8.89 -13.74
C ILE A 249 -7.89 -9.29 -14.05
N VAL A 250 -8.73 -9.43 -13.01
CA VAL A 250 -10.16 -9.78 -13.20
C VAL A 250 -10.90 -8.65 -13.92
N ILE A 251 -10.68 -7.38 -13.54
CA ILE A 251 -11.30 -6.23 -14.22
C ILE A 251 -10.92 -6.27 -15.70
N THR A 252 -9.63 -6.37 -16.03
CA THR A 252 -9.20 -6.32 -17.44
C THR A 252 -9.67 -7.54 -18.21
N GLY A 253 -9.49 -8.74 -17.65
CA GLY A 253 -9.81 -10.00 -18.35
C GLY A 253 -11.31 -10.29 -18.49
N VAL A 254 -12.16 -9.74 -17.62
CA VAL A 254 -13.61 -9.95 -17.65
C VAL A 254 -14.39 -8.75 -18.16
N LEU A 255 -13.96 -7.54 -17.78
CA LEU A 255 -14.69 -6.28 -18.05
C LEU A 255 -14.00 -5.39 -19.09
N GLY A 256 -12.76 -5.68 -19.42
CA GLY A 256 -11.97 -4.95 -20.43
C GLY A 256 -11.19 -3.75 -19.91
N LEU A 257 -10.36 -3.19 -20.79
CA LEU A 257 -9.46 -2.06 -20.47
C LEU A 257 -10.18 -0.76 -20.16
N GLY A 258 -11.38 -0.54 -20.72
CA GLY A 258 -12.16 0.66 -20.40
C GLY A 258 -12.49 0.75 -18.90
N VAL A 259 -12.93 -0.35 -18.28
CA VAL A 259 -13.18 -0.41 -16.84
C VAL A 259 -11.88 -0.32 -16.04
N MET A 260 -10.79 -0.92 -16.56
CA MET A 260 -9.46 -0.82 -15.94
C MET A 260 -8.94 0.63 -15.93
N ASN A 261 -9.19 1.38 -17.00
CA ASN A 261 -8.88 2.81 -17.06
C ASN A 261 -9.57 3.59 -15.94
N LEU A 262 -10.87 3.37 -15.70
CA LEU A 262 -11.57 4.00 -14.59
C LEU A 262 -10.97 3.58 -13.25
N TYR A 263 -10.78 2.29 -13.04
CA TYR A 263 -10.24 1.75 -11.79
C TYR A 263 -8.86 2.30 -11.45
N THR A 264 -7.96 2.44 -12.43
CA THR A 264 -6.62 2.98 -12.23
C THR A 264 -6.64 4.36 -11.57
N ASN A 265 -7.58 5.22 -11.97
CA ASN A 265 -7.71 6.57 -11.43
C ASN A 265 -8.21 6.56 -9.97
N TYR A 266 -9.25 5.76 -9.69
CA TYR A 266 -9.76 5.60 -8.32
C TYR A 266 -8.73 4.93 -7.41
N HIS A 267 -8.02 3.93 -7.93
CA HIS A 267 -6.98 3.22 -7.18
C HIS A 267 -5.80 4.13 -6.80
N LEU A 268 -5.42 5.09 -7.65
CA LEU A 268 -4.40 6.09 -7.33
C LEU A 268 -4.80 6.95 -6.13
N ILE A 269 -6.06 7.40 -6.08
CA ILE A 269 -6.60 8.19 -4.97
C ILE A 269 -6.63 7.36 -3.68
N ILE A 270 -7.27 6.19 -3.75
CA ILE A 270 -7.44 5.27 -2.62
C ILE A 270 -6.09 4.83 -2.07
N GLY A 271 -5.17 4.42 -2.95
CA GLY A 271 -3.83 3.97 -2.58
C GLY A 271 -3.01 5.05 -1.89
N GLY A 272 -3.07 6.29 -2.40
CA GLY A 272 -2.39 7.43 -1.78
C GLY A 272 -2.90 7.74 -0.38
N ILE A 273 -4.22 7.76 -0.19
CA ILE A 273 -4.86 7.99 1.11
C ILE A 273 -4.54 6.83 2.08
N THR A 274 -4.66 5.59 1.61
CA THR A 274 -4.34 4.39 2.41
C THR A 274 -2.89 4.42 2.89
N ALA A 275 -1.94 4.79 2.03
CA ALA A 275 -0.53 4.89 2.40
C ALA A 275 -0.29 5.91 3.51
N LEU A 276 -0.97 7.07 3.46
CA LEU A 276 -0.87 8.09 4.52
C LEU A 276 -1.44 7.59 5.86
N LEU A 277 -2.61 6.94 5.84
CA LEU A 277 -3.24 6.43 7.06
C LEU A 277 -2.45 5.27 7.67
N ASN A 278 -1.95 4.34 6.85
CA ASN A 278 -1.17 3.20 7.34
C ASN A 278 0.11 3.64 8.07
N ARG A 279 0.73 4.76 7.68
CA ARG A 279 1.90 5.31 8.40
C ARG A 279 1.62 5.58 9.88
N ILE A 280 0.39 5.95 10.23
CA ILE A 280 0.00 6.17 11.63
C ILE A 280 0.10 4.85 12.40
N PHE A 281 -0.45 3.77 11.87
CA PHE A 281 -0.50 2.45 12.54
C PHE A 281 0.85 1.72 12.53
N GLU A 282 1.63 1.84 11.46
CA GLU A 282 3.01 1.32 11.39
C GLU A 282 3.90 1.86 12.54
N THR A 283 3.73 3.14 12.91
CA THR A 283 4.50 3.72 14.03
C THR A 283 4.11 3.15 15.38
N LEU A 284 2.87 2.66 15.52
CA LEU A 284 2.38 2.07 16.76
C LEU A 284 2.89 0.63 16.97
N THR A 285 3.20 -0.10 15.89
CA THR A 285 3.62 -1.51 15.97
C THR A 285 4.84 -1.70 16.88
N ASN A 286 5.85 -0.84 16.77
CA ASN A 286 7.05 -0.92 17.62
C ASN A 286 6.73 -0.64 19.10
N SER A 287 5.83 0.30 19.36
CA SER A 287 5.41 0.65 20.72
C SER A 287 4.59 -0.47 21.35
N VAL A 288 3.71 -1.09 20.58
CA VAL A 288 2.89 -2.24 20.98
C VAL A 288 3.80 -3.46 21.23
N GLY A 289 4.83 -3.69 20.40
CA GLY A 289 5.78 -4.78 20.61
C GLY A 289 6.46 -4.72 21.97
N ASN A 290 6.98 -3.56 22.37
CA ASN A 290 7.56 -3.36 23.69
C ASN A 290 6.52 -3.52 24.82
N PHE A 291 5.29 -3.07 24.57
CA PHE A 291 4.21 -3.16 25.56
C PHE A 291 3.77 -4.62 25.80
N LEU A 292 3.74 -5.47 24.78
CA LEU A 292 3.31 -6.86 24.88
C LEU A 292 4.23 -7.74 25.73
N LEU A 293 5.50 -7.34 25.93
CA LEU A 293 6.49 -8.13 26.70
C LEU A 293 6.09 -8.32 28.16
N ASP A 294 5.47 -7.29 28.78
CA ASP A 294 5.19 -7.27 30.23
C ASP A 294 3.70 -7.06 30.56
N SER A 295 2.79 -7.21 29.57
CA SER A 295 1.38 -6.85 29.77
C SER A 295 0.45 -8.06 29.87
N SER A 296 -0.62 -7.95 30.70
CA SER A 296 -1.68 -8.95 30.79
C SER A 296 -2.64 -8.87 29.59
N LYS A 297 -3.42 -9.95 29.37
CA LYS A 297 -4.43 -9.99 28.30
C LYS A 297 -5.49 -8.89 28.43
N GLU A 298 -5.87 -8.56 29.66
CA GLU A 298 -6.85 -7.51 29.96
C GLU A 298 -6.30 -6.14 29.52
N ARG A 299 -5.05 -5.87 29.86
CA ARG A 299 -4.39 -4.63 29.49
C ARG A 299 -4.12 -4.54 27.98
N ASN A 300 -3.78 -5.66 27.35
CA ASN A 300 -3.68 -5.75 25.89
C ASN A 300 -5.00 -5.40 25.22
N ARG A 301 -6.12 -5.92 25.77
CA ARG A 301 -7.46 -5.64 25.29
C ARG A 301 -7.83 -4.15 25.41
N GLU A 302 -7.53 -3.50 26.53
CA GLU A 302 -7.76 -2.06 26.69
C GLU A 302 -7.01 -1.23 25.67
N VAL A 303 -5.72 -1.55 25.44
CA VAL A 303 -4.90 -0.83 24.45
C VAL A 303 -5.39 -1.11 23.02
N TYR A 304 -5.78 -2.36 22.74
CA TYR A 304 -6.40 -2.71 21.46
C TYR A 304 -7.69 -1.91 21.22
N GLN A 305 -8.59 -1.81 22.19
CA GLN A 305 -9.84 -1.05 22.05
C GLN A 305 -9.57 0.43 21.74
N LYS A 306 -8.57 1.04 22.37
CA LYS A 306 -8.16 2.42 22.08
C LYS A 306 -7.62 2.55 20.64
N ILE A 307 -6.75 1.64 20.20
CA ILE A 307 -6.18 1.67 18.83
C ILE A 307 -7.29 1.39 17.81
N ASP A 308 -8.20 0.45 18.06
CA ASP A 308 -9.32 0.13 17.17
C ASP A 308 -10.31 1.29 17.05
N PHE A 309 -10.57 1.98 18.16
CA PHE A 309 -11.38 3.20 18.17
C PHE A 309 -10.74 4.31 17.32
N LEU A 310 -9.44 4.54 17.46
CA LEU A 310 -8.70 5.49 16.62
C LEU A 310 -8.75 5.08 15.14
N ASN A 311 -8.62 3.80 14.88
CA ASN A 311 -8.67 3.23 13.53
C ASN A 311 -10.03 3.48 12.88
N PHE A 312 -11.11 3.19 13.61
CA PHE A 312 -12.48 3.48 13.16
C PHE A 312 -12.68 4.98 12.92
N TRP A 313 -12.18 5.83 13.82
CA TRP A 313 -12.28 7.28 13.64
C TRP A 313 -11.58 7.75 12.37
N CYS A 314 -10.32 7.34 12.15
CA CYS A 314 -9.53 7.76 10.99
C CYS A 314 -10.09 7.19 9.68
N PHE A 315 -10.21 5.88 9.55
CA PHE A 315 -10.67 5.24 8.31
C PHE A 315 -12.14 5.48 8.03
N GLY A 316 -12.99 5.53 9.06
CA GLY A 316 -14.41 5.84 8.91
C GLY A 316 -14.64 7.27 8.42
N CYS A 317 -13.99 8.26 9.04
CA CYS A 317 -14.09 9.65 8.63
C CYS A 317 -13.63 9.85 7.18
N VAL A 318 -12.49 9.26 6.83
CA VAL A 318 -11.95 9.34 5.47
C VAL A 318 -12.83 8.61 4.46
N ALA A 319 -13.38 7.44 4.80
CA ALA A 319 -14.31 6.71 3.94
C ALA A 319 -15.55 7.56 3.59
N VAL A 320 -16.16 8.22 4.59
CA VAL A 320 -17.31 9.10 4.38
C VAL A 320 -16.91 10.33 3.55
N GLY A 321 -15.75 10.92 3.82
CA GLY A 321 -15.18 12.00 3.02
C GLY A 321 -14.96 11.60 1.56
N MET A 322 -14.34 10.44 1.33
CA MET A 322 -14.12 9.89 -0.01
C MET A 322 -15.45 9.70 -0.76
N TYR A 323 -16.45 9.14 -0.10
CA TYR A 323 -17.77 8.95 -0.71
C TYR A 323 -18.39 10.27 -1.19
N ALA A 324 -18.27 11.32 -0.38
CA ALA A 324 -18.85 12.62 -0.70
C ALA A 324 -18.10 13.39 -1.79
N VAL A 325 -16.76 13.29 -1.85
CA VAL A 325 -15.95 14.18 -2.69
C VAL A 325 -15.28 13.49 -3.89
N MET A 326 -15.25 12.16 -3.97
CA MET A 326 -14.47 11.47 -5.00
C MET A 326 -15.00 11.70 -6.40
N GLN A 327 -16.32 11.62 -6.62
CA GLN A 327 -16.88 11.88 -7.95
C GLN A 327 -16.62 13.32 -8.43
N PRO A 328 -17.00 14.39 -7.69
CA PRO A 328 -16.69 15.74 -8.14
C PRO A 328 -15.18 16.01 -8.28
N MET A 329 -14.35 15.35 -7.49
CA MET A 329 -12.89 15.43 -7.63
C MET A 329 -12.40 14.79 -8.95
N VAL A 330 -12.89 13.62 -9.31
CA VAL A 330 -12.55 12.95 -10.59
C VAL A 330 -13.07 13.76 -11.76
N THR A 331 -14.29 14.31 -11.67
CA THR A 331 -14.84 15.22 -12.70
C THR A 331 -13.93 16.42 -12.96
N LEU A 332 -13.44 17.10 -11.92
CA LEU A 332 -12.52 18.23 -12.08
C LEU A 332 -11.14 17.83 -12.60
N TRP A 333 -10.70 16.66 -12.22
CA TRP A 333 -9.35 16.18 -12.55
C TRP A 333 -9.26 15.64 -13.97
N LEU A 334 -10.21 14.76 -14.36
CA LEU A 334 -10.16 14.00 -15.61
C LEU A 334 -11.38 14.19 -16.51
N GLY A 335 -12.53 14.60 -15.97
CA GLY A 335 -13.79 14.72 -16.70
C GLY A 335 -14.84 13.69 -16.28
N GLU A 336 -16.06 13.86 -16.76
CA GLU A 336 -17.23 13.01 -16.42
C GLU A 336 -17.14 11.61 -17.00
N ASP A 337 -16.46 11.43 -18.13
CA ASP A 337 -16.25 10.12 -18.78
C ASP A 337 -15.44 9.12 -17.95
N PHE A 338 -14.76 9.62 -16.89
CA PHE A 338 -13.94 8.81 -16.00
C PHE A 338 -14.63 8.43 -14.69
N LEU A 339 -15.94 8.63 -14.60
CA LEU A 339 -16.71 8.32 -13.40
C LEU A 339 -17.18 6.86 -13.38
N PHE A 340 -17.03 6.23 -12.23
CA PHE A 340 -17.78 5.02 -11.91
C PHE A 340 -19.20 5.37 -11.47
N ASP A 341 -20.14 4.43 -11.65
CA ASP A 341 -21.45 4.52 -11.04
C ASP A 341 -21.34 4.66 -9.52
N LYS A 342 -22.33 5.35 -8.93
CA LYS A 342 -22.40 5.54 -7.47
C LYS A 342 -22.37 4.22 -6.70
N THR A 343 -22.96 3.15 -7.23
CA THR A 343 -22.93 1.82 -6.59
C THR A 343 -21.53 1.27 -6.52
N VAL A 344 -20.74 1.41 -7.61
CA VAL A 344 -19.33 1.00 -7.63
C VAL A 344 -18.52 1.81 -6.62
N LEU A 345 -18.72 3.14 -6.60
CA LEU A 345 -18.06 4.02 -5.63
C LEU A 345 -18.38 3.61 -4.18
N PHE A 346 -19.67 3.34 -3.89
CA PHE A 346 -20.09 2.91 -2.56
C PHE A 346 -19.36 1.63 -2.12
N VAL A 347 -19.31 0.61 -2.99
CA VAL A 347 -18.62 -0.65 -2.68
C VAL A 347 -17.11 -0.45 -2.56
N LEU A 348 -16.49 0.39 -3.38
CA LEU A 348 -15.08 0.76 -3.27
C LEU A 348 -14.76 1.42 -1.93
N VAL A 349 -15.62 2.33 -1.47
CA VAL A 349 -15.44 3.01 -0.18
C VAL A 349 -15.60 2.04 0.99
N VAL A 350 -16.57 1.11 0.92
CA VAL A 350 -16.72 0.06 1.93
C VAL A 350 -15.51 -0.87 1.94
N ASN A 351 -14.98 -1.22 0.76
CA ASN A 351 -13.78 -2.04 0.65
C ASN A 351 -12.55 -1.33 1.25
N PHE A 352 -12.34 -0.05 0.92
CA PHE A 352 -11.31 0.78 1.56
C PHE A 352 -11.40 0.78 3.08
N TYR A 353 -12.61 0.97 3.62
CA TYR A 353 -12.85 0.95 5.06
C TYR A 353 -12.53 -0.41 5.67
N MET A 354 -13.04 -1.50 5.07
CA MET A 354 -12.77 -2.85 5.56
C MET A 354 -11.27 -3.17 5.56
N GLU A 355 -10.56 -2.87 4.47
CA GLU A 355 -9.11 -3.07 4.42
C GLU A 355 -8.39 -2.21 5.48
N GLY A 356 -8.81 -0.97 5.66
CA GLY A 356 -8.26 -0.06 6.66
C GLY A 356 -8.46 -0.52 8.10
N MET A 357 -9.63 -1.09 8.41
CA MET A 357 -9.91 -1.59 9.77
C MET A 357 -9.02 -2.76 10.20
N ARG A 358 -8.37 -3.43 9.26
CA ARG A 358 -7.35 -4.46 9.58
C ARG A 358 -6.14 -3.89 10.30
N ALA A 359 -5.84 -2.60 10.16
CA ALA A 359 -4.63 -1.99 10.70
C ALA A 359 -4.54 -2.12 12.23
N SER A 360 -5.64 -1.99 12.96
CA SER A 360 -5.68 -2.14 14.43
C SER A 360 -5.24 -3.53 14.88
N VAL A 361 -5.79 -4.59 14.26
CA VAL A 361 -5.45 -5.98 14.59
C VAL A 361 -4.05 -6.34 14.11
N ASN A 362 -3.69 -5.90 12.89
CA ASN A 362 -2.38 -6.18 12.31
C ASN A 362 -1.23 -5.57 13.13
N THR A 363 -1.42 -4.39 13.73
CA THR A 363 -0.45 -3.78 14.65
C THR A 363 -0.07 -4.75 15.78
N PHE A 364 -1.03 -5.42 16.40
CA PHE A 364 -0.77 -6.41 17.46
C PHE A 364 -0.24 -7.75 16.90
N LYS A 365 -0.78 -8.20 15.79
CA LYS A 365 -0.36 -9.42 15.11
C LYS A 365 1.12 -9.36 14.72
N GLU A 366 1.54 -8.26 14.10
CA GLU A 366 2.92 -8.04 13.68
C GLU A 366 3.84 -7.87 14.89
N ALA A 367 3.41 -7.09 15.90
CA ALA A 367 4.16 -6.89 17.13
C ALA A 367 4.39 -8.21 17.91
N ALA A 368 3.41 -9.12 17.90
CA ALA A 368 3.49 -10.43 18.54
C ALA A 368 4.17 -11.50 17.65
N GLY A 369 4.50 -11.19 16.40
CA GLY A 369 5.14 -12.13 15.47
C GLY A 369 4.24 -13.29 15.02
N ILE A 370 2.90 -13.11 15.03
CA ILE A 370 1.92 -14.13 14.63
C ILE A 370 1.86 -14.21 13.11
N PHE A 371 2.79 -14.97 12.52
CA PHE A 371 2.86 -15.19 11.07
C PHE A 371 2.77 -16.67 10.71
N HIS A 372 3.26 -17.54 11.57
CA HIS A 372 3.29 -18.97 11.30
C HIS A 372 1.92 -19.62 11.49
N GLU A 373 1.16 -19.18 12.48
CA GLU A 373 -0.10 -19.74 12.91
C GLU A 373 -1.18 -19.61 11.83
N ASP A 374 -1.23 -18.47 11.17
CA ASP A 374 -2.26 -18.18 10.15
C ASP A 374 -1.73 -18.12 8.72
N ARG A 375 -0.51 -18.63 8.45
CA ARG A 375 0.19 -18.55 7.16
C ARG A 375 -0.60 -19.00 5.94
N ARG A 376 -1.60 -19.87 6.13
CA ARG A 376 -2.46 -20.36 5.05
C ARG A 376 -3.63 -19.42 4.72
N ILE A 377 -4.02 -18.59 5.67
CA ILE A 377 -5.22 -17.75 5.56
C ILE A 377 -5.12 -16.75 4.40
N PRO A 378 -4.00 -16.02 4.23
CA PRO A 378 -3.87 -15.10 3.10
C PRO A 378 -3.96 -15.78 1.72
N LEU A 379 -3.51 -17.04 1.62
CA LEU A 379 -3.63 -17.82 0.38
C LEU A 379 -5.08 -18.27 0.14
N VAL A 380 -5.80 -18.66 1.19
CA VAL A 380 -7.24 -18.98 1.11
C VAL A 380 -8.03 -17.73 0.74
N GLU A 381 -7.74 -16.59 1.38
CA GLU A 381 -8.36 -15.31 1.03
C GLU A 381 -8.13 -14.96 -0.45
N ALA A 382 -6.90 -15.13 -0.95
CA ALA A 382 -6.57 -14.85 -2.35
C ALA A 382 -7.32 -15.78 -3.32
N ALA A 383 -7.39 -17.07 -3.02
CA ALA A 383 -8.13 -18.02 -3.85
C ALA A 383 -9.63 -17.72 -3.88
N LEU A 384 -10.23 -17.39 -2.73
CA LEU A 384 -11.62 -16.96 -2.64
C LEU A 384 -11.84 -15.64 -3.37
N ASN A 385 -10.95 -14.65 -3.18
CA ASN A 385 -11.02 -13.37 -3.88
C ASN A 385 -11.07 -13.58 -5.39
N LEU A 386 -10.12 -14.29 -5.96
CA LEU A 386 -10.06 -14.53 -7.40
C LEU A 386 -11.34 -15.25 -7.90
N THR A 387 -11.77 -16.32 -7.22
CA THR A 387 -12.92 -17.12 -7.65
C THR A 387 -14.22 -16.31 -7.55
N VAL A 388 -14.47 -15.69 -6.39
CA VAL A 388 -15.71 -14.93 -6.14
C VAL A 388 -15.76 -13.68 -7.01
N SER A 389 -14.63 -12.96 -7.17
CA SER A 389 -14.56 -11.76 -8.02
C SER A 389 -14.83 -12.09 -9.48
N ILE A 390 -14.32 -13.20 -10.02
CA ILE A 390 -14.63 -13.62 -11.42
C ILE A 390 -16.12 -13.92 -11.59
N VAL A 391 -16.73 -14.66 -10.65
CA VAL A 391 -18.15 -14.99 -10.73
C VAL A 391 -19.02 -13.74 -10.63
N LEU A 392 -18.76 -12.90 -9.63
CA LEU A 392 -19.54 -11.68 -9.41
C LEU A 392 -19.27 -10.61 -10.48
N ALA A 393 -18.06 -10.55 -11.08
CA ALA A 393 -17.77 -9.66 -12.19
C ALA A 393 -18.67 -9.92 -13.39
N LYS A 394 -18.92 -11.21 -13.71
CA LYS A 394 -19.82 -11.60 -14.80
C LYS A 394 -21.28 -11.26 -14.53
N LEU A 395 -21.70 -11.20 -13.26
CA LEU A 395 -23.09 -10.93 -12.86
C LEU A 395 -23.36 -9.42 -12.63
N MET A 396 -22.40 -8.71 -12.06
CA MET A 396 -22.59 -7.35 -11.54
C MET A 396 -21.52 -6.36 -12.03
N GLY A 397 -20.69 -6.73 -12.99
CA GLY A 397 -19.62 -5.88 -13.50
C GLY A 397 -18.59 -5.49 -12.43
N ALA A 398 -18.13 -4.24 -12.46
CA ALA A 398 -17.12 -3.74 -11.52
C ALA A 398 -17.56 -3.82 -10.04
N THR A 399 -18.85 -3.60 -9.76
CA THR A 399 -19.41 -3.79 -8.40
C THR A 399 -19.12 -5.19 -7.89
N GLY A 400 -19.28 -6.20 -8.75
CA GLY A 400 -19.06 -7.60 -8.41
C GLY A 400 -17.60 -7.90 -8.05
N VAL A 401 -16.64 -7.30 -8.74
CA VAL A 401 -15.21 -7.49 -8.42
C VAL A 401 -14.93 -7.04 -6.97
N PHE A 402 -15.35 -5.85 -6.62
CA PHE A 402 -15.08 -5.28 -5.29
C PHE A 402 -15.91 -5.93 -4.17
N LEU A 403 -17.12 -6.42 -4.47
CA LEU A 403 -17.87 -7.27 -3.54
C LEU A 403 -17.14 -8.60 -3.30
N GLY A 404 -16.51 -9.18 -4.33
CA GLY A 404 -15.70 -10.38 -4.19
C GLY A 404 -14.55 -10.17 -3.20
N THR A 405 -13.90 -9.01 -3.26
CA THR A 405 -12.83 -8.63 -2.32
C THR A 405 -13.35 -8.47 -0.89
N ILE A 406 -14.53 -7.85 -0.70
CA ILE A 406 -15.18 -7.76 0.60
C ILE A 406 -15.52 -9.15 1.15
N LEU A 407 -16.14 -10.02 0.34
CA LEU A 407 -16.56 -11.36 0.76
C LEU A 407 -15.37 -12.26 1.09
N SER A 408 -14.30 -12.23 0.30
CA SER A 408 -13.09 -13.00 0.60
C SER A 408 -12.41 -12.52 1.90
N SER A 409 -12.46 -11.23 2.19
CA SER A 409 -11.91 -10.65 3.42
C SER A 409 -12.59 -11.16 4.69
N LEU A 410 -13.83 -11.66 4.59
CA LEU A 410 -14.56 -12.20 5.75
C LEU A 410 -13.86 -13.42 6.36
N VAL A 411 -13.06 -14.18 5.59
CA VAL A 411 -12.23 -15.28 6.14
C VAL A 411 -11.26 -14.77 7.19
N VAL A 412 -10.68 -13.59 6.96
CA VAL A 412 -9.76 -12.98 7.93
C VAL A 412 -10.51 -12.47 9.14
N TYR A 413 -11.60 -11.74 8.94
CA TYR A 413 -12.41 -11.17 10.02
C TYR A 413 -13.13 -12.22 10.87
N LEU A 414 -13.69 -13.25 10.24
CA LEU A 414 -14.52 -14.23 10.95
C LEU A 414 -13.73 -15.44 11.45
N TYR A 415 -12.52 -15.68 10.94
CA TYR A 415 -11.75 -16.85 11.36
C TYR A 415 -10.35 -16.51 11.86
N SER A 416 -9.52 -15.82 11.04
CA SER A 416 -8.12 -15.61 11.38
C SER A 416 -7.94 -14.74 12.62
N TYR A 417 -8.49 -13.55 12.61
CA TYR A 417 -8.32 -12.59 13.70
C TYR A 417 -8.89 -13.09 15.03
N PRO A 418 -10.14 -13.60 15.12
CA PRO A 418 -10.66 -14.11 16.38
C PRO A 418 -9.81 -15.24 16.94
N LYS A 419 -9.39 -16.17 16.08
CA LYS A 419 -8.70 -17.39 16.50
C LYS A 419 -7.24 -17.16 16.88
N TYR A 420 -6.50 -16.44 16.02
CA TYR A 420 -5.04 -16.37 16.12
C TYR A 420 -4.54 -15.11 16.82
N VAL A 421 -5.37 -14.05 16.90
CA VAL A 421 -4.97 -12.77 17.51
C VAL A 421 -5.83 -12.44 18.72
N CYS A 422 -7.16 -12.32 18.56
CA CYS A 422 -8.02 -11.76 19.60
C CYS A 422 -8.12 -12.66 20.84
N LYS A 423 -8.30 -13.97 20.65
CA LYS A 423 -8.37 -14.92 21.75
C LYS A 423 -7.04 -15.07 22.50
N PRO A 424 -5.88 -15.29 21.82
CA PRO A 424 -4.59 -15.44 22.50
C PRO A 424 -4.10 -14.18 23.18
N LEU A 425 -4.16 -13.02 22.51
CA LEU A 425 -3.57 -11.77 23.00
C LEU A 425 -4.49 -10.96 23.90
N PHE A 426 -5.81 -10.98 23.66
CA PHE A 426 -6.76 -10.12 24.34
C PHE A 426 -7.76 -10.88 25.23
N GLY A 427 -7.76 -12.22 25.20
CA GLY A 427 -8.78 -13.01 25.90
C GLY A 427 -10.22 -12.76 25.41
N MET A 428 -10.40 -12.18 24.22
CA MET A 428 -11.71 -11.86 23.67
C MET A 428 -12.41 -13.09 23.13
N HIS A 429 -13.71 -13.23 23.43
CA HIS A 429 -14.56 -14.21 22.78
C HIS A 429 -14.83 -13.83 21.32
N TYR A 430 -15.08 -14.84 20.49
CA TYR A 430 -15.43 -14.69 19.08
C TYR A 430 -16.53 -13.64 18.85
N SER A 431 -17.65 -13.80 19.58
CA SER A 431 -18.82 -12.91 19.46
C SER A 431 -18.52 -11.45 19.82
N GLN A 432 -17.60 -11.21 20.76
CA GLN A 432 -17.22 -9.86 21.16
C GLN A 432 -16.48 -9.13 20.02
N TYR A 433 -15.52 -9.81 19.39
CA TYR A 433 -14.77 -9.23 18.27
C TYR A 433 -15.67 -9.02 17.04
N VAL A 434 -16.39 -10.06 16.62
CA VAL A 434 -17.28 -9.98 15.46
C VAL A 434 -18.40 -8.96 15.68
N GLY A 435 -18.99 -8.94 16.88
CA GLY A 435 -20.01 -7.95 17.24
C GLY A 435 -19.49 -6.50 17.22
N GLN A 436 -18.24 -6.26 17.66
CA GLN A 436 -17.61 -4.95 17.59
C GLN A 436 -17.36 -4.53 16.12
N THR A 437 -16.80 -5.42 15.31
CA THR A 437 -16.54 -5.18 13.89
C THR A 437 -17.83 -4.89 13.12
N LEU A 438 -18.86 -5.71 13.35
CA LEU A 438 -20.18 -5.53 12.72
C LEU A 438 -20.83 -4.21 13.14
N ARG A 439 -20.77 -3.85 14.43
CA ARG A 439 -21.27 -2.57 14.92
C ARG A 439 -20.61 -1.40 14.23
N HIS A 440 -19.28 -1.39 14.11
CA HIS A 440 -18.55 -0.32 13.42
C HIS A 440 -18.94 -0.24 11.94
N LEU A 441 -19.09 -1.38 11.25
CA LEU A 441 -19.55 -1.42 9.86
C LEU A 441 -20.98 -0.87 9.72
N LEU A 442 -21.91 -1.28 10.57
CA LEU A 442 -23.30 -0.78 10.53
C LEU A 442 -23.37 0.73 10.79
N VAL A 443 -22.57 1.24 11.73
CA VAL A 443 -22.46 2.68 11.98
C VAL A 443 -21.93 3.41 10.75
N LEU A 444 -20.88 2.90 10.10
CA LEU A 444 -20.39 3.48 8.86
C LEU A 444 -21.46 3.50 7.77
N LEU A 445 -22.17 2.38 7.54
CA LEU A 445 -23.22 2.29 6.52
C LEU A 445 -24.35 3.28 6.79
N ALA A 446 -24.75 3.46 8.05
CA ALA A 446 -25.74 4.47 8.44
C ALA A 446 -25.25 5.89 8.15
N ILE A 447 -23.97 6.20 8.47
CA ILE A 447 -23.38 7.51 8.18
C ILE A 447 -23.30 7.76 6.67
N LEU A 448 -22.91 6.77 5.87
CA LEU A 448 -22.88 6.87 4.40
C LEU A 448 -24.30 7.15 3.84
N GLY A 449 -25.34 6.47 4.39
CA GLY A 449 -26.73 6.72 3.99
C GLY A 449 -27.20 8.16 4.29
N VAL A 450 -26.87 8.68 5.47
CA VAL A 450 -27.18 10.07 5.85
C VAL A 450 -26.40 11.06 4.97
N THR A 451 -25.13 10.77 4.71
CA THR A 451 -24.27 11.59 3.84
C THR A 451 -24.82 11.62 2.41
N GLU A 452 -25.24 10.48 1.86
CA GLU A 452 -25.86 10.42 0.53
C GLU A 452 -27.10 11.30 0.45
N ALA A 453 -27.98 11.26 1.48
CA ALA A 453 -29.15 12.11 1.54
C ALA A 453 -28.77 13.61 1.51
N GLY A 454 -27.69 13.99 2.20
CA GLY A 454 -27.18 15.36 2.20
C GLY A 454 -26.58 15.81 0.87
N ILE A 455 -25.75 14.96 0.24
CA ILE A 455 -25.07 15.33 -1.01
C ILE A 455 -25.99 15.26 -2.25
N ARG A 456 -27.11 14.52 -2.20
CA ARG A 456 -28.10 14.49 -3.29
C ARG A 456 -28.59 15.89 -3.69
N HIS A 457 -28.76 16.78 -2.75
CA HIS A 457 -29.21 18.13 -2.98
C HIS A 457 -28.16 19.02 -3.68
N MET A 458 -26.92 18.54 -3.78
CA MET A 458 -25.81 19.23 -4.44
C MET A 458 -25.66 18.83 -5.91
N ALA A 459 -26.49 17.89 -6.39
CA ALA A 459 -26.49 17.49 -7.80
C ALA A 459 -26.68 18.70 -8.72
N GLY A 460 -25.80 18.85 -9.74
CA GLY A 460 -25.81 20.00 -10.64
C GLY A 460 -25.08 21.24 -10.15
N TRP A 461 -24.54 21.25 -8.93
CA TRP A 461 -23.67 22.33 -8.48
C TRP A 461 -22.32 22.29 -9.19
N ASN A 462 -21.59 23.41 -9.17
CA ASN A 462 -20.20 23.42 -9.61
C ASN A 462 -19.38 22.39 -8.81
N PRO A 463 -18.56 21.56 -9.46
CA PRO A 463 -17.78 20.53 -8.79
C PRO A 463 -16.90 21.03 -7.64
N TRP A 464 -16.35 22.24 -7.73
CA TRP A 464 -15.61 22.87 -6.60
C TRP A 464 -16.49 23.07 -5.37
N LEU A 465 -17.73 23.54 -5.58
CA LEU A 465 -18.71 23.70 -4.48
C LEU A 465 -19.10 22.33 -3.92
N GLN A 466 -19.28 21.32 -4.77
CA GLN A 466 -19.58 19.96 -4.31
C GLN A 466 -18.45 19.40 -3.44
N ILE A 467 -17.18 19.60 -3.79
CA ILE A 467 -16.04 19.17 -2.98
C ILE A 467 -16.03 19.86 -1.61
N LEU A 468 -16.15 21.18 -1.60
CA LEU A 468 -16.10 21.95 -0.35
C LEU A 468 -17.28 21.61 0.56
N THR A 469 -18.50 21.72 0.03
CA THR A 469 -19.71 21.47 0.82
C THR A 469 -19.89 19.99 1.17
N GLY A 470 -19.65 19.09 0.22
CA GLY A 470 -19.69 17.64 0.44
C GLY A 470 -18.65 17.19 1.49
N GLY A 471 -17.44 17.72 1.42
CA GLY A 471 -16.41 17.48 2.43
C GLY A 471 -16.81 17.98 3.82
N VAL A 472 -17.36 19.19 3.92
CA VAL A 472 -17.88 19.74 5.19
C VAL A 472 -19.03 18.89 5.72
N VAL A 473 -20.00 18.54 4.87
CA VAL A 473 -21.14 17.69 5.27
C VAL A 473 -20.66 16.33 5.75
N ALA A 474 -19.75 15.69 5.02
CA ALA A 474 -19.18 14.40 5.40
C ALA A 474 -18.51 14.43 6.79
N VAL A 475 -17.68 15.46 7.03
CA VAL A 475 -17.00 15.64 8.33
C VAL A 475 -18.00 15.91 9.45
N LEU A 476 -18.97 16.79 9.23
CA LEU A 476 -19.98 17.14 10.24
C LEU A 476 -20.89 15.95 10.55
N VAL A 477 -21.40 15.26 9.54
CA VAL A 477 -22.28 14.08 9.72
C VAL A 477 -21.52 12.97 10.43
N PHE A 478 -20.27 12.68 10.00
CA PHE A 478 -19.45 11.67 10.66
C PHE A 478 -19.26 12.00 12.13
N HIS A 479 -18.77 13.20 12.45
CA HIS A 479 -18.47 13.57 13.84
C HIS A 479 -19.74 13.71 14.68
N ALA A 480 -20.87 14.17 14.14
CA ALA A 480 -22.12 14.22 14.86
C ALA A 480 -22.59 12.83 15.30
N VAL A 481 -22.64 11.86 14.38
CA VAL A 481 -23.02 10.47 14.70
C VAL A 481 -21.99 9.81 15.59
N PHE A 482 -20.69 10.02 15.31
CA PHE A 482 -19.59 9.47 16.11
C PHE A 482 -19.65 9.97 17.57
N LEU A 483 -19.84 11.26 17.78
CA LEU A 483 -19.97 11.84 19.14
C LEU A 483 -21.26 11.41 19.86
N LEU A 484 -22.37 11.25 19.14
CA LEU A 484 -23.61 10.72 19.70
C LEU A 484 -23.44 9.29 20.23
N LEU A 485 -22.74 8.43 19.47
CA LEU A 485 -22.57 7.03 19.81
C LEU A 485 -21.41 6.77 20.77
N TYR A 486 -20.30 7.47 20.59
CA TYR A 486 -19.04 7.19 21.28
C TYR A 486 -18.56 8.32 22.22
N GLY A 487 -19.22 9.47 22.24
CA GLY A 487 -18.78 10.65 23.01
C GLY A 487 -18.64 10.41 24.52
N LYS A 488 -19.36 9.43 25.07
CA LYS A 488 -19.26 9.03 26.49
C LYS A 488 -18.37 7.82 26.73
N SER A 489 -17.80 7.21 25.70
CA SER A 489 -16.95 6.02 25.81
C SER A 489 -15.64 6.34 26.55
N ASP A 490 -15.02 5.32 27.13
CA ASP A 490 -13.76 5.48 27.85
C ASP A 490 -12.59 5.76 26.90
N GLU A 491 -12.66 5.25 25.66
CA GLU A 491 -11.72 5.55 24.59
C GLU A 491 -11.76 7.04 24.24
N MET A 492 -12.96 7.64 24.11
CA MET A 492 -13.09 9.07 23.84
C MET A 492 -12.54 9.91 24.98
N LYS A 493 -12.87 9.57 26.23
CA LYS A 493 -12.34 10.25 27.42
C LYS A 493 -10.81 10.21 27.45
N TYR A 494 -10.23 9.05 27.10
CA TYR A 494 -8.78 8.88 27.01
C TYR A 494 -8.15 9.87 26.01
N TYR A 495 -8.69 9.93 24.76
CA TYR A 495 -8.13 10.82 23.73
C TYR A 495 -8.34 12.30 24.05
N VAL A 496 -9.51 12.67 24.57
CA VAL A 496 -9.77 14.05 25.03
C VAL A 496 -8.82 14.44 26.18
N GLY A 497 -8.58 13.52 27.13
CA GLY A 497 -7.62 13.72 28.21
C GLY A 497 -6.19 13.92 27.70
N LEU A 498 -5.79 13.15 26.69
CA LEU A 498 -4.48 13.22 26.08
C LEU A 498 -4.25 14.56 25.34
N VAL A 499 -5.26 15.05 24.61
CA VAL A 499 -5.23 16.37 23.96
C VAL A 499 -5.15 17.48 25.02
N LYS A 500 -6.03 17.44 26.03
CA LYS A 500 -6.02 18.44 27.12
C LYS A 500 -4.66 18.51 27.84
N SER A 501 -4.05 17.36 28.11
CA SER A 501 -2.75 17.31 28.81
C SER A 501 -1.58 17.89 28.00
N LYS A 502 -1.68 17.90 26.65
CA LYS A 502 -0.63 18.44 25.77
C LYS A 502 -0.80 19.91 25.40
N PHE A 503 -2.05 20.38 25.30
CA PHE A 503 -2.36 21.74 24.81
C PHE A 503 -2.72 22.72 25.93
N LEU A 504 -2.97 22.26 27.17
CA LEU A 504 -3.29 23.07 28.32
C LEU A 504 -2.13 23.13 29.33
N ARG A 505 -0.94 22.70 28.94
CA ARG A 505 0.36 22.97 29.58
C ARG A 505 1.16 23.91 28.67
#